data_00d6a2c934d87c9cec244d2a2cdec0ad
#
_entry.id   00d6a2c934d87c9cec244d2a2cdec0ad
#
_cell.length_a   1.000
_cell.length_b   1.000
_cell.length_c   1.000
_cell.angle_alpha   90.00
_cell.angle_beta   90.00
_cell.angle_gamma   90.00
#
_symmetry.space_group_name_H-M   'P 1'
#
loop_
_entity.id
_entity.type
_entity.pdbx_description
1 polymer ?
#
loop_
_entity_poly.entity_id
_entity_poly.type
_entity_poly.pdbx_seq_one_letter_code
_entity_poly.pdbx_strand_id
1 'polypeptide(L)'
;GATAMAEAAVLAAKTSGRSRLLLARSIHPEYRRVVKTYAWANGYDCIEIPYGASGQVDGEALRGILDKTAAAVCVQSPNFFGVIEDVKPLADLVHGQQSLLVAGFTDATSLGILKSAGDAGADFIVGEGQGFGNPMNYGGPYLGILASTDAFLRKIPGRLVGATVDREGARGYVLTLQTREQHIRREKATSNICSNEALCMLAAAVYLASLGKNLKKLAALNVWKANYLKNRLTALPGWKPLFAGPVYNEFALACPDAGAANARLGAAGYVGGYDLSKDYPELGGGILLCATEMLRKEDMDCVADLLK
;
A
#
# COMPACT_ATOMS: atom_id res chain seq x y z
N GLY A 1 1.66 -7.70 0.42
CA GLY A 1 1.57 -6.30 0.91
C GLY A 1 1.30 -6.25 2.41
N ALA A 2 0.22 -6.87 2.90
CA ALA A 2 -0.18 -6.77 4.31
C ALA A 2 0.89 -7.29 5.28
N THR A 3 1.47 -8.46 4.99
CA THR A 3 2.54 -9.03 5.82
C THR A 3 3.85 -8.23 5.71
N ALA A 4 4.14 -7.63 4.55
CA ALA A 4 5.29 -6.74 4.41
C ALA A 4 5.17 -5.51 5.32
N MET A 5 3.96 -4.92 5.44
CA MET A 5 3.70 -3.81 6.36
C MET A 5 3.82 -4.25 7.82
N ALA A 6 3.27 -5.41 8.17
CA ALA A 6 3.37 -5.96 9.52
C ALA A 6 4.83 -6.24 9.93
N GLU A 7 5.61 -6.84 9.04
CA GLU A 7 7.04 -7.11 9.28
C GLU A 7 7.85 -5.81 9.45
N ALA A 8 7.59 -4.79 8.65
CA ALA A 8 8.25 -3.49 8.79
C ALA A 8 7.88 -2.81 10.11
N ALA A 9 6.60 -2.85 10.51
CA ALA A 9 6.13 -2.28 11.77
C ALA A 9 6.77 -2.99 12.98
N VAL A 10 6.79 -4.33 12.98
CA VAL A 10 7.45 -5.12 14.04
C VAL A 10 8.96 -4.88 14.06
N LEU A 11 9.59 -4.77 12.88
CA LEU A 11 11.01 -4.46 12.78
C LEU A 11 11.34 -3.08 13.34
N ALA A 12 10.50 -2.08 13.06
CA ALA A 12 10.63 -0.74 13.61
C ALA A 12 10.52 -0.76 15.14
N ALA A 13 9.54 -1.50 15.70
CA ALA A 13 9.38 -1.67 17.14
C ALA A 13 10.60 -2.34 17.79
N LYS A 14 11.06 -3.46 17.24
CA LYS A 14 12.26 -4.17 17.72
C LYS A 14 13.52 -3.31 17.63
N THR A 15 13.64 -2.48 16.60
CA THR A 15 14.82 -1.65 16.38
C THR A 15 14.89 -0.45 17.33
N SER A 16 13.74 0.19 17.56
CA SER A 16 13.64 1.35 18.47
C SER A 16 13.57 0.96 19.94
N GLY A 17 13.26 -0.31 20.26
CA GLY A 17 12.97 -0.77 21.61
C GLY A 17 11.67 -0.21 22.18
N ARG A 18 10.77 0.27 21.33
CA ARG A 18 9.48 0.85 21.71
C ARG A 18 8.35 -0.08 21.30
N SER A 19 7.18 0.02 21.96
CA SER A 19 6.07 -0.94 21.78
C SER A 19 4.82 -0.36 21.15
N ARG A 20 4.77 0.94 20.83
CA ARG A 20 3.58 1.61 20.35
C ARG A 20 3.65 1.87 18.86
N LEU A 21 2.67 1.35 18.10
CA LEU A 21 2.54 1.51 16.67
C LEU A 21 1.35 2.42 16.36
N LEU A 22 1.55 3.44 15.55
CA LEU A 22 0.50 4.35 15.08
C LEU A 22 0.15 3.99 13.63
N LEU A 23 -1.12 3.64 13.38
CA LEU A 23 -1.58 3.18 12.06
C LEU A 23 -2.58 4.17 11.49
N ALA A 24 -2.30 4.72 10.31
CA ALA A 24 -3.28 5.56 9.62
C ALA A 24 -4.57 4.74 9.34
N ARG A 25 -5.73 5.29 9.72
CA ARG A 25 -7.02 4.65 9.45
C ARG A 25 -7.30 4.55 7.95
N SER A 26 -6.66 5.38 7.13
CA SER A 26 -6.68 5.34 5.67
C SER A 26 -5.85 4.19 5.05
N ILE A 27 -5.13 3.37 5.83
CA ILE A 27 -4.52 2.12 5.37
C ILE A 27 -5.62 1.11 5.06
N HIS A 28 -5.40 0.26 4.05
CA HIS A 28 -6.29 -0.84 3.69
C HIS A 28 -6.75 -1.62 4.94
N PRO A 29 -8.07 -1.83 5.15
CA PRO A 29 -8.60 -2.42 6.39
C PRO A 29 -7.99 -3.76 6.74
N GLU A 30 -7.77 -4.63 5.75
CA GLU A 30 -7.12 -5.93 5.98
C GLU A 30 -5.65 -5.78 6.37
N TYR A 31 -4.94 -4.81 5.81
CA TYR A 31 -3.55 -4.55 6.20
C TYR A 31 -3.49 -4.13 7.67
N ARG A 32 -4.40 -3.24 8.11
CA ARG A 32 -4.49 -2.85 9.52
C ARG A 32 -4.79 -4.06 10.42
N ARG A 33 -5.69 -4.96 10.01
CA ARG A 33 -5.98 -6.20 10.75
C ARG A 33 -4.75 -7.10 10.87
N VAL A 34 -4.01 -7.29 9.80
CA VAL A 34 -2.77 -8.09 9.81
C VAL A 34 -1.71 -7.46 10.72
N VAL A 35 -1.46 -6.14 10.61
CA VAL A 35 -0.52 -5.44 11.49
C VAL A 35 -0.92 -5.58 12.96
N LYS A 36 -2.21 -5.43 13.29
CA LYS A 36 -2.73 -5.60 14.66
C LYS A 36 -2.52 -7.03 15.18
N THR A 37 -2.68 -8.05 14.33
CA THR A 37 -2.42 -9.45 14.69
C THR A 37 -0.95 -9.66 15.04
N TYR A 38 -0.03 -9.13 14.23
CA TYR A 38 1.42 -9.23 14.48
C TYR A 38 1.82 -8.44 15.74
N ALA A 39 1.24 -7.25 15.92
CA ALA A 39 1.49 -6.42 17.10
C ALA A 39 1.03 -7.12 18.37
N TRP A 40 -0.19 -7.67 18.39
CA TRP A 40 -0.72 -8.44 19.50
C TRP A 40 0.19 -9.62 19.89
N ALA A 41 0.67 -10.39 18.90
CA ALA A 41 1.56 -11.52 19.14
C ALA A 41 2.93 -11.11 19.74
N ASN A 42 3.34 -9.85 19.55
CA ASN A 42 4.59 -9.29 20.08
C ASN A 42 4.38 -8.40 21.31
N GLY A 43 3.16 -8.25 21.81
CA GLY A 43 2.84 -7.37 22.95
C GLY A 43 2.96 -5.88 22.64
N TYR A 44 2.70 -5.47 21.39
CA TYR A 44 2.73 -4.08 20.97
C TYR A 44 1.32 -3.47 20.90
N ASP A 45 1.21 -2.21 21.29
CA ASP A 45 -0.03 -1.44 21.19
C ASP A 45 -0.18 -0.83 19.79
N CYS A 46 -1.41 -0.92 19.25
CA CYS A 46 -1.78 -0.28 17.99
C CYS A 46 -2.82 0.80 18.21
N ILE A 47 -2.53 2.03 17.82
CA ILE A 47 -3.45 3.17 17.87
C ILE A 47 -3.71 3.64 16.44
N GLU A 48 -4.98 3.87 16.10
CA GLU A 48 -5.34 4.40 14.79
C GLU A 48 -5.26 5.93 14.77
N ILE A 49 -4.69 6.48 13.69
CA ILE A 49 -4.64 7.90 13.38
C ILE A 49 -5.81 8.19 12.46
N PRO A 50 -6.70 9.14 12.76
CA PRO A 50 -7.80 9.49 11.88
C PRO A 50 -7.31 10.13 10.57
N TYR A 51 -8.21 10.22 9.60
CA TYR A 51 -8.03 10.97 8.36
C TYR A 51 -8.86 12.27 8.40
N GLY A 52 -8.37 13.29 7.69
CA GLY A 52 -9.07 14.58 7.57
C GLY A 52 -10.04 14.62 6.38
N ALA A 53 -10.62 15.77 6.13
CA ALA A 53 -11.58 16.01 5.04
C ALA A 53 -10.99 15.80 3.62
N SER A 54 -9.67 15.87 3.48
CA SER A 54 -8.97 15.52 2.23
C SER A 54 -8.91 14.01 1.96
N GLY A 55 -9.17 13.18 2.98
CA GLY A 55 -8.95 11.73 2.96
C GLY A 55 -7.53 11.32 3.26
N GLN A 56 -6.63 12.28 3.49
CA GLN A 56 -5.26 12.07 3.94
C GLN A 56 -5.19 11.93 5.46
N VAL A 57 -4.06 11.46 5.97
CA VAL A 57 -3.78 11.41 7.42
C VAL A 57 -4.00 12.77 8.04
N ASP A 58 -4.75 12.82 9.14
CA ASP A 58 -4.92 14.04 9.94
C ASP A 58 -3.62 14.35 10.70
N GLY A 59 -2.87 15.32 10.21
CA GLY A 59 -1.59 15.71 10.80
C GLY A 59 -1.71 16.33 12.19
N GLU A 60 -2.83 17.00 12.52
CA GLU A 60 -3.05 17.56 13.86
C GLU A 60 -3.36 16.44 14.86
N ALA A 61 -4.24 15.51 14.48
CA ALA A 61 -4.50 14.35 15.30
C ALA A 61 -3.22 13.52 15.52
N LEU A 62 -2.41 13.34 14.48
CA LEU A 62 -1.11 12.67 14.61
C LEU A 62 -0.19 13.41 15.62
N ARG A 63 -0.09 14.74 15.55
CA ARG A 63 0.71 15.52 16.52
C ARG A 63 0.23 15.33 17.96
N GLY A 64 -1.07 15.21 18.15
CA GLY A 64 -1.67 15.02 19.48
C GLY A 64 -1.36 13.67 20.14
N ILE A 65 -1.07 12.63 19.36
CA ILE A 65 -0.83 11.26 19.85
C ILE A 65 0.60 10.77 19.66
N LEU A 66 1.40 11.45 18.83
CA LEU A 66 2.78 11.05 18.53
C LEU A 66 3.72 11.59 19.62
N ASP A 67 4.39 10.68 20.28
CA ASP A 67 5.37 10.98 21.32
C ASP A 67 6.58 10.02 21.25
N LYS A 68 7.52 10.17 22.16
CA LYS A 68 8.73 9.34 22.23
C LYS A 68 8.49 7.86 22.56
N THR A 69 7.26 7.44 22.86
CA THR A 69 6.91 6.03 23.07
C THR A 69 6.52 5.34 21.77
N ALA A 70 6.17 6.11 20.73
CA ALA A 70 5.85 5.59 19.42
C ALA A 70 7.09 4.99 18.74
N ALA A 71 6.98 3.72 18.33
CA ALA A 71 8.02 3.02 17.59
C ALA A 71 8.00 3.42 16.12
N ALA A 72 6.80 3.40 15.54
CA ALA A 72 6.59 3.72 14.15
C ALA A 72 5.21 4.33 13.89
N VAL A 73 5.14 5.10 12.81
CA VAL A 73 3.91 5.52 12.15
C VAL A 73 3.84 4.78 10.82
N CYS A 74 2.72 4.09 10.58
CA CYS A 74 2.45 3.41 9.32
C CYS A 74 1.41 4.20 8.53
N VAL A 75 1.71 4.48 7.26
CA VAL A 75 0.83 5.17 6.31
C VAL A 75 0.77 4.39 5.00
N GLN A 76 -0.18 4.69 4.13
CA GLN A 76 -0.29 4.10 2.80
C GLN A 76 -0.53 5.20 1.77
N SER A 77 0.21 5.19 0.66
CA SER A 77 0.03 6.13 -0.44
C SER A 77 0.24 5.45 -1.81
N PRO A 78 -0.76 5.44 -2.70
CA PRO A 78 -2.14 5.87 -2.48
C PRO A 78 -2.78 5.09 -1.34
N ASN A 79 -3.64 5.75 -0.54
CA ASN A 79 -4.30 5.13 0.59
C ASN A 79 -5.56 4.34 0.16
N PHE A 80 -6.29 3.75 1.11
CA PHE A 80 -7.45 2.91 0.81
C PHE A 80 -8.60 3.67 0.11
N PHE A 81 -8.66 4.98 0.26
CA PHE A 81 -9.64 5.82 -0.46
C PHE A 81 -9.18 6.21 -1.87
N GLY A 82 -8.02 5.73 -2.30
CA GLY A 82 -7.35 6.11 -3.53
C GLY A 82 -6.57 7.42 -3.44
N VAL A 83 -6.63 8.11 -2.29
CA VAL A 83 -6.02 9.43 -2.08
C VAL A 83 -4.50 9.31 -1.91
N ILE A 84 -3.78 10.22 -2.55
CA ILE A 84 -2.32 10.32 -2.45
C ILE A 84 -1.97 11.13 -1.19
N GLU A 85 -1.14 10.53 -0.31
CA GLU A 85 -0.65 11.19 0.91
C GLU A 85 0.52 12.13 0.59
N ASP A 86 0.64 13.22 1.36
CA ASP A 86 1.86 14.01 1.39
C ASP A 86 2.82 13.43 2.45
N VAL A 87 3.72 12.56 1.99
CA VAL A 87 4.60 11.77 2.85
C VAL A 87 5.66 12.63 3.53
N LYS A 88 6.15 13.70 2.88
CA LYS A 88 7.29 14.49 3.41
C LYS A 88 6.98 15.17 4.74
N PRO A 89 5.87 15.91 4.91
CA PRO A 89 5.53 16.51 6.20
C PRO A 89 5.29 15.45 7.30
N LEU A 90 4.75 14.28 6.93
CA LEU A 90 4.57 13.17 7.87
C LEU A 90 5.93 12.62 8.34
N ALA A 91 6.90 12.46 7.42
CA ALA A 91 8.24 12.02 7.76
C ALA A 91 8.93 13.00 8.73
N ASP A 92 8.84 14.30 8.45
CA ASP A 92 9.44 15.33 9.31
C ASP A 92 8.86 15.32 10.73
N LEU A 93 7.53 15.17 10.83
CA LEU A 93 6.82 15.07 12.11
C LEU A 93 7.24 13.82 12.89
N VAL A 94 7.27 12.67 12.22
CA VAL A 94 7.61 11.37 12.83
C VAL A 94 9.05 11.36 13.32
N HIS A 95 9.98 11.83 12.50
CA HIS A 95 11.41 11.90 12.86
C HIS A 95 11.68 12.91 13.97
N GLY A 96 10.87 13.97 14.10
CA GLY A 96 10.94 14.91 15.22
C GLY A 96 10.75 14.25 16.59
N GLN A 97 10.08 13.12 16.65
CA GLN A 97 9.91 12.28 17.85
C GLN A 97 10.84 11.05 17.87
N GLN A 98 11.80 10.99 16.94
CA GLN A 98 12.71 9.84 16.78
C GLN A 98 11.97 8.51 16.54
N SER A 99 10.76 8.57 15.97
CA SER A 99 9.98 7.44 15.52
C SER A 99 10.31 7.12 14.06
N LEU A 100 9.95 5.92 13.58
CA LEU A 100 10.22 5.49 12.22
C LEU A 100 8.95 5.59 11.37
N LEU A 101 9.10 5.95 10.09
CA LEU A 101 8.00 6.02 9.14
C LEU A 101 8.00 4.80 8.22
N VAL A 102 6.91 4.05 8.24
CA VAL A 102 6.61 2.96 7.31
C VAL A 102 5.58 3.44 6.31
N ALA A 103 5.96 3.56 5.04
CA ALA A 103 5.07 3.95 3.96
C ALA A 103 4.72 2.75 3.08
N GLY A 104 3.42 2.47 2.92
CA GLY A 104 2.91 1.37 2.11
C GLY A 104 2.30 1.81 0.79
N PHE A 105 2.16 0.88 -0.15
CA PHE A 105 1.34 1.00 -1.35
C PHE A 105 0.65 -0.34 -1.66
N THR A 106 -0.52 -0.29 -2.29
CA THR A 106 -1.26 -1.50 -2.72
C THR A 106 -1.15 -1.75 -4.21
N ASP A 107 -0.95 -0.71 -5.00
CA ASP A 107 -0.72 -0.81 -6.45
C ASP A 107 0.68 -0.26 -6.79
N ALA A 108 1.56 -1.18 -7.15
CA ALA A 108 2.95 -0.87 -7.49
C ALA A 108 3.10 -0.04 -8.79
N THR A 109 2.08 -0.01 -9.66
CA THR A 109 2.11 0.81 -10.88
C THR A 109 2.12 2.30 -10.57
N SER A 110 1.64 2.70 -9.38
CA SER A 110 1.70 4.08 -8.88
C SER A 110 3.13 4.64 -8.80
N LEU A 111 4.13 3.77 -8.59
CA LEU A 111 5.55 4.14 -8.55
C LEU A 111 6.06 4.68 -9.89
N GLY A 112 5.33 4.49 -10.99
CA GLY A 112 5.67 5.05 -12.29
C GLY A 112 5.48 6.57 -12.39
N ILE A 113 4.69 7.19 -11.50
CA ILE A 113 4.37 8.63 -11.55
C ILE A 113 4.50 9.33 -10.20
N LEU A 114 4.30 8.62 -9.08
CA LEU A 114 4.43 9.20 -7.75
C LEU A 114 5.89 9.28 -7.32
N LYS A 115 6.23 10.31 -6.56
CA LYS A 115 7.53 10.42 -5.91
C LYS A 115 7.71 9.26 -4.93
N SER A 116 8.90 8.68 -4.90
CA SER A 116 9.23 7.63 -3.94
C SER A 116 9.02 8.12 -2.49
N ALA A 117 8.35 7.30 -1.68
CA ALA A 117 8.20 7.59 -0.26
C ALA A 117 9.57 7.60 0.46
N GLY A 118 10.57 6.86 -0.02
CA GLY A 118 11.95 6.91 0.48
C GLY A 118 12.59 8.27 0.25
N ASP A 119 12.44 8.86 -0.94
CA ASP A 119 12.92 10.22 -1.23
C ASP A 119 12.15 11.28 -0.44
N ALA A 120 10.96 10.95 0.03
CA ALA A 120 10.17 11.79 0.92
C ALA A 120 10.52 11.59 2.41
N GLY A 121 11.41 10.63 2.74
CA GLY A 121 11.91 10.42 4.09
C GLY A 121 11.35 9.18 4.81
N ALA A 122 10.65 8.26 4.14
CA ALA A 122 10.24 7.02 4.77
C ALA A 122 11.46 6.12 5.07
N ASP A 123 11.48 5.50 6.25
CA ASP A 123 12.53 4.56 6.68
C ASP A 123 12.34 3.19 6.05
N PHE A 124 11.07 2.78 5.91
CA PHE A 124 10.66 1.55 5.26
C PHE A 124 9.60 1.85 4.22
N ILE A 125 9.76 1.25 3.04
CA ILE A 125 8.73 1.20 2.01
C ILE A 125 8.28 -0.24 1.87
N VAL A 126 6.98 -0.46 1.92
CA VAL A 126 6.38 -1.78 1.79
C VAL A 126 5.24 -1.75 0.79
N GLY A 127 4.95 -2.88 0.17
CA GLY A 127 3.84 -2.87 -0.76
C GLY A 127 3.53 -4.23 -1.35
N GLU A 128 2.60 -4.20 -2.30
CA GLU A 128 2.14 -5.35 -3.06
C GLU A 128 2.63 -5.24 -4.51
N GLY A 129 3.36 -6.24 -4.95
CA GLY A 129 3.91 -6.32 -6.30
C GLY A 129 3.07 -7.13 -7.28
N GLN A 130 1.89 -7.60 -6.91
CA GLN A 130 1.02 -8.41 -7.78
C GLN A 130 0.73 -7.70 -9.10
N GLY A 131 0.48 -6.39 -9.09
CA GLY A 131 0.22 -5.58 -10.28
C GLY A 131 1.34 -5.60 -11.33
N PHE A 132 2.51 -6.13 -11.00
CA PHE A 132 3.60 -6.35 -11.93
C PHE A 132 3.52 -7.73 -12.61
N GLY A 133 2.37 -8.04 -13.23
CA GLY A 133 2.21 -9.21 -14.09
C GLY A 133 1.90 -10.52 -13.38
N ASN A 134 1.61 -10.52 -12.10
CA ASN A 134 1.10 -11.70 -11.40
C ASN A 134 -0.43 -11.73 -11.48
N PRO A 135 -1.05 -12.84 -11.90
CA PRO A 135 -2.50 -12.93 -12.02
C PRO A 135 -3.18 -12.94 -10.66
N MET A 136 -4.45 -12.57 -10.63
CA MET A 136 -5.32 -12.73 -9.45
C MET A 136 -5.64 -14.21 -9.25
N ASN A 137 -5.12 -14.82 -8.19
CA ASN A 137 -5.26 -16.25 -7.90
C ASN A 137 -6.07 -16.51 -6.62
N TYR A 138 -7.21 -15.85 -6.46
CA TYR A 138 -8.13 -16.07 -5.32
C TYR A 138 -7.45 -15.97 -3.94
N GLY A 139 -6.50 -15.05 -3.78
CA GLY A 139 -5.81 -14.81 -2.51
C GLY A 139 -4.33 -15.18 -2.49
N GLY A 140 -3.73 -15.53 -3.63
CA GLY A 140 -2.30 -15.77 -3.68
C GLY A 140 -1.83 -16.82 -4.68
N PRO A 141 -0.52 -16.95 -4.87
CA PRO A 141 0.50 -16.20 -4.14
C PRO A 141 0.57 -14.74 -4.59
N TYR A 142 0.85 -13.85 -3.64
CA TYR A 142 1.15 -12.45 -3.87
C TYR A 142 2.65 -12.18 -3.80
N LEU A 143 3.06 -10.93 -4.01
CA LEU A 143 4.46 -10.52 -3.98
C LEU A 143 4.65 -9.34 -3.04
N GLY A 144 5.01 -9.62 -1.79
CA GLY A 144 5.36 -8.57 -0.82
C GLY A 144 6.66 -7.88 -1.22
N ILE A 145 6.65 -6.55 -1.21
CA ILE A 145 7.83 -5.72 -1.43
C ILE A 145 8.21 -5.07 -0.11
N LEU A 146 9.50 -5.07 0.23
CA LEU A 146 10.06 -4.35 1.36
C LEU A 146 11.39 -3.72 0.96
N ALA A 147 11.51 -2.43 1.12
CA ALA A 147 12.73 -1.67 0.99
C ALA A 147 12.97 -0.85 2.25
N SER A 148 14.23 -0.53 2.54
CA SER A 148 14.61 0.28 3.70
C SER A 148 15.79 1.17 3.38
N THR A 149 16.05 2.14 4.25
CA THR A 149 17.33 2.84 4.25
C THR A 149 18.47 1.89 4.63
N ASP A 150 19.71 2.25 4.29
CA ASP A 150 20.91 1.44 4.58
C ASP A 150 21.11 1.15 6.08
N ALA A 151 20.59 2.02 6.95
CA ALA A 151 20.63 1.84 8.40
C ALA A 151 19.99 0.53 8.87
N PHE A 152 19.03 0.00 8.11
CA PHE A 152 18.30 -1.23 8.45
C PHE A 152 18.71 -2.44 7.62
N LEU A 153 19.64 -2.31 6.69
CA LEU A 153 20.08 -3.37 5.77
C LEU A 153 20.35 -4.72 6.47
N ARG A 154 20.94 -4.69 7.66
CA ARG A 154 21.24 -5.90 8.43
C ARG A 154 20.08 -6.43 9.26
N LYS A 155 18.93 -5.75 9.25
CA LYS A 155 17.76 -6.05 10.08
C LYS A 155 16.52 -6.46 9.29
N ILE A 156 16.41 -6.04 8.02
CA ILE A 156 15.26 -6.39 7.17
C ILE A 156 15.13 -7.91 7.00
N PRO A 157 13.91 -8.45 6.91
CA PRO A 157 13.69 -9.87 6.65
C PRO A 157 14.05 -10.25 5.21
N GLY A 158 14.11 -11.56 4.94
CA GLY A 158 14.35 -12.11 3.62
C GLY A 158 15.83 -12.22 3.26
N ARG A 159 16.10 -12.71 2.06
CA ARG A 159 17.44 -12.93 1.52
C ARG A 159 17.90 -11.75 0.71
N LEU A 160 19.17 -11.39 0.86
CA LEU A 160 19.81 -10.38 0.02
C LEU A 160 20.86 -11.05 -0.85
N VAL A 161 20.85 -10.68 -2.13
CA VAL A 161 21.83 -11.10 -3.12
C VAL A 161 22.85 -10.00 -3.30
N GLY A 162 24.12 -10.30 -3.05
CA GLY A 162 25.25 -9.41 -3.29
C GLY A 162 25.88 -9.67 -4.65
N ALA A 163 26.28 -8.63 -5.36
CA ALA A 163 27.13 -8.75 -6.53
C ALA A 163 28.60 -8.86 -6.10
N THR A 164 29.35 -9.77 -6.73
CA THR A 164 30.77 -10.00 -6.48
C THR A 164 31.47 -10.35 -7.79
N VAL A 165 32.75 -10.66 -7.73
CA VAL A 165 33.52 -11.21 -8.84
C VAL A 165 34.11 -12.55 -8.44
N ASP A 166 34.26 -13.47 -9.40
CA ASP A 166 34.97 -14.72 -9.21
C ASP A 166 36.50 -14.54 -9.27
N ARG A 167 37.22 -15.64 -9.23
CA ARG A 167 38.71 -15.63 -9.28
C ARG A 167 39.25 -15.11 -10.61
N GLU A 168 38.50 -15.25 -11.69
CA GLU A 168 38.84 -14.78 -13.03
C GLU A 168 38.36 -13.33 -13.28
N GLY A 169 37.72 -12.69 -12.29
CA GLY A 169 37.20 -11.32 -12.38
C GLY A 169 35.83 -11.21 -13.07
N ALA A 170 35.17 -12.33 -13.38
CA ALA A 170 33.84 -12.33 -13.95
C ALA A 170 32.78 -12.03 -12.86
N ARG A 171 31.73 -11.27 -13.23
CA ARG A 171 30.64 -10.93 -12.31
C ARG A 171 29.89 -12.17 -11.85
N GLY A 172 29.75 -12.32 -10.53
CA GLY A 172 28.95 -13.36 -9.89
C GLY A 172 27.97 -12.78 -8.88
N TYR A 173 27.08 -13.63 -8.36
CA TYR A 173 26.08 -13.26 -7.36
C TYR A 173 26.10 -14.28 -6.24
N VAL A 174 26.00 -13.82 -4.98
CA VAL A 174 26.01 -14.66 -3.79
C VAL A 174 24.91 -14.25 -2.83
N LEU A 175 24.36 -15.22 -2.11
CA LEU A 175 23.48 -14.93 -1.00
C LEU A 175 24.27 -14.34 0.16
N THR A 176 23.79 -13.21 0.68
CA THR A 176 24.41 -12.48 1.77
C THR A 176 23.47 -12.36 2.97
N LEU A 177 24.03 -12.05 4.15
CA LEU A 177 23.29 -11.74 5.38
C LEU A 177 22.30 -12.83 5.83
N GLN A 178 22.56 -14.09 5.52
CA GLN A 178 21.69 -15.24 5.83
C GLN A 178 21.57 -15.54 7.33
N THR A 179 22.52 -15.10 8.17
CA THR A 179 22.58 -15.42 9.60
C THR A 179 21.38 -14.99 10.42
N ARG A 180 20.49 -14.15 9.88
CA ARG A 180 19.26 -13.68 10.51
C ARG A 180 18.03 -14.53 10.16
N GLU A 181 18.15 -15.50 9.26
CA GLU A 181 17.05 -16.33 8.79
C GLU A 181 16.66 -17.43 9.76
N GLN A 182 15.42 -17.91 9.66
CA GLN A 182 14.82 -18.90 10.56
C GLN A 182 15.60 -20.21 10.63
N HIS A 183 16.13 -20.72 9.52
CA HIS A 183 16.90 -21.98 9.50
C HIS A 183 18.22 -21.89 10.27
N ILE A 184 18.73 -20.69 10.56
CA ILE A 184 19.93 -20.44 11.36
C ILE A 184 19.56 -19.96 12.77
N ARG A 185 18.73 -18.92 12.87
CA ARG A 185 18.41 -18.24 14.14
C ARG A 185 17.24 -18.87 14.88
N ARG A 186 16.44 -19.73 14.23
CA ARG A 186 15.25 -20.36 14.79
C ARG A 186 14.30 -19.32 15.40
N GLU A 187 13.94 -19.46 16.68
CA GLU A 187 13.05 -18.52 17.41
C GLU A 187 13.60 -17.10 17.52
N LYS A 188 14.91 -16.90 17.31
CA LYS A 188 15.57 -15.58 17.32
C LYS A 188 15.67 -14.94 15.93
N ALA A 189 15.05 -15.53 14.91
CA ALA A 189 15.03 -14.95 13.57
C ALA A 189 14.33 -13.60 13.54
N THR A 190 14.74 -12.75 12.62
CA THR A 190 14.08 -11.44 12.41
C THR A 190 12.63 -11.60 12.00
N SER A 191 12.35 -12.62 11.17
CA SER A 191 11.03 -12.95 10.63
C SER A 191 10.94 -14.45 10.38
N ASN A 192 9.69 -14.95 10.36
CA ASN A 192 9.38 -16.33 9.94
C ASN A 192 8.97 -16.43 8.46
N ILE A 193 9.09 -15.35 7.69
CA ILE A 193 8.83 -15.37 6.24
C ILE A 193 9.87 -16.24 5.55
N CYS A 194 9.38 -17.14 4.67
CA CYS A 194 10.19 -18.00 3.82
C CYS A 194 10.05 -17.56 2.35
N SER A 195 11.05 -17.87 1.52
CA SER A 195 11.15 -17.41 0.13
C SER A 195 10.42 -18.34 -0.85
N ASN A 196 9.10 -18.45 -0.74
CA ASN A 196 8.26 -19.15 -1.73
C ASN A 196 7.81 -18.22 -2.89
N GLU A 197 8.05 -16.92 -2.77
CA GLU A 197 7.65 -15.87 -3.72
C GLU A 197 8.62 -15.69 -4.89
N ALA A 198 9.66 -16.51 -5.00
CA ALA A 198 10.68 -16.38 -6.05
C ALA A 198 10.11 -16.43 -7.47
N LEU A 199 9.09 -17.28 -7.72
CA LEU A 199 8.41 -17.35 -9.01
C LEU A 199 7.64 -16.05 -9.31
N CYS A 200 6.92 -15.50 -8.34
CA CYS A 200 6.19 -14.24 -8.47
C CYS A 200 7.16 -13.06 -8.68
N MET A 201 8.31 -13.07 -8.02
CA MET A 201 9.38 -12.10 -8.23
C MET A 201 9.94 -12.18 -9.65
N LEU A 202 10.17 -13.40 -10.18
CA LEU A 202 10.63 -13.58 -11.54
C LEU A 202 9.59 -13.06 -12.55
N ALA A 203 8.30 -13.38 -12.35
CA ALA A 203 7.22 -12.87 -13.19
C ALA A 203 7.19 -11.34 -13.20
N ALA A 204 7.31 -10.71 -12.02
CA ALA A 204 7.37 -9.25 -11.90
C ALA A 204 8.60 -8.65 -12.59
N ALA A 205 9.77 -9.30 -12.49
CA ALA A 205 10.98 -8.87 -13.17
C ALA A 205 10.84 -8.92 -14.71
N VAL A 206 10.25 -10.00 -15.24
CA VAL A 206 9.96 -10.16 -16.67
C VAL A 206 8.95 -9.10 -17.13
N TYR A 207 7.88 -8.88 -16.36
CA TYR A 207 6.88 -7.85 -16.66
C TYR A 207 7.52 -6.45 -16.72
N LEU A 208 8.29 -6.08 -15.71
CA LEU A 208 8.99 -4.78 -15.65
C LEU A 208 10.02 -4.61 -16.78
N ALA A 209 10.77 -5.66 -17.09
CA ALA A 209 11.72 -5.64 -18.21
C ALA A 209 10.99 -5.46 -19.56
N SER A 210 9.85 -6.11 -19.75
CA SER A 210 9.02 -6.01 -20.96
C SER A 210 8.33 -4.64 -21.06
N LEU A 211 7.83 -4.11 -19.94
CA LEU A 211 7.21 -2.79 -19.89
C LEU A 211 8.24 -1.66 -20.09
N GLY A 212 9.45 -1.84 -19.56
CA GLY A 212 10.56 -0.90 -19.69
C GLY A 212 10.18 0.52 -19.26
N LYS A 213 10.50 1.50 -20.12
CA LYS A 213 10.23 2.92 -19.87
C LYS A 213 8.73 3.29 -19.88
N ASN A 214 7.83 2.37 -20.22
CA ASN A 214 6.41 2.65 -20.34
C ASN A 214 5.66 2.61 -19.01
N LEU A 215 6.29 2.23 -17.90
CA LEU A 215 5.65 2.26 -16.56
C LEU A 215 5.04 3.65 -16.25
N LYS A 216 5.77 4.72 -16.59
CA LYS A 216 5.26 6.09 -16.41
C LYS A 216 4.00 6.37 -17.26
N LYS A 217 3.96 5.87 -18.50
CA LYS A 217 2.79 6.04 -19.38
C LYS A 217 1.60 5.25 -18.86
N LEU A 218 1.83 4.03 -18.39
CA LEU A 218 0.82 3.17 -17.79
C LEU A 218 0.22 3.85 -16.54
N ALA A 219 1.05 4.33 -15.64
CA ALA A 219 0.62 5.04 -14.44
C ALA A 219 -0.19 6.31 -14.78
N ALA A 220 0.26 7.10 -15.75
CA ALA A 220 -0.46 8.28 -16.21
C ALA A 220 -1.83 7.94 -16.82
N LEU A 221 -1.91 6.82 -17.55
CA LEU A 221 -3.17 6.31 -18.10
C LEU A 221 -4.16 5.91 -17.00
N ASN A 222 -3.68 5.26 -15.94
CA ASN A 222 -4.49 4.91 -14.76
C ASN A 222 -5.09 6.15 -14.10
N VAL A 223 -4.28 7.18 -13.84
CA VAL A 223 -4.76 8.47 -13.30
C VAL A 223 -5.82 9.08 -14.21
N TRP A 224 -5.56 9.10 -15.53
CA TRP A 224 -6.51 9.68 -16.49
C TRP A 224 -7.85 8.94 -16.48
N LYS A 225 -7.84 7.61 -16.52
CA LYS A 225 -9.06 6.79 -16.55
C LYS A 225 -9.84 6.90 -15.24
N ALA A 226 -9.17 6.87 -14.10
CA ALA A 226 -9.82 7.06 -12.80
C ALA A 226 -10.52 8.44 -12.71
N ASN A 227 -9.83 9.50 -13.11
CA ASN A 227 -10.44 10.83 -13.12
C ASN A 227 -11.56 10.95 -14.16
N TYR A 228 -11.43 10.30 -15.32
CA TYR A 228 -12.51 10.28 -16.32
C TYR A 228 -13.77 9.64 -15.72
N LEU A 229 -13.68 8.43 -15.18
CA LEU A 229 -14.82 7.74 -14.58
C LEU A 229 -15.39 8.52 -13.38
N LYS A 230 -14.52 9.02 -12.49
CA LYS A 230 -14.91 9.86 -11.35
C LYS A 230 -15.75 11.06 -11.81
N ASN A 231 -15.28 11.79 -12.82
CA ASN A 231 -16.00 12.97 -13.34
C ASN A 231 -17.33 12.60 -13.98
N ARG A 232 -17.41 11.45 -14.68
CA ARG A 232 -18.67 10.96 -15.26
C ARG A 232 -19.69 10.65 -14.16
N LEU A 233 -19.27 9.99 -13.08
CA LEU A 233 -20.15 9.62 -11.98
C LEU A 233 -20.56 10.82 -11.13
N THR A 234 -19.65 11.75 -10.84
CA THR A 234 -19.99 12.94 -10.05
C THR A 234 -20.89 13.94 -10.78
N ALA A 235 -21.10 13.78 -12.08
CA ALA A 235 -22.13 14.49 -12.84
C ALA A 235 -23.55 13.93 -12.62
N LEU A 236 -23.69 12.77 -12.00
CA LEU A 236 -24.99 12.14 -11.72
C LEU A 236 -25.57 12.68 -10.40
N PRO A 237 -26.91 12.80 -10.31
CA PRO A 237 -27.58 13.22 -9.08
C PRO A 237 -27.27 12.29 -7.90
N GLY A 238 -26.88 12.86 -6.76
CA GLY A 238 -26.59 12.10 -5.55
C GLY A 238 -25.18 11.52 -5.45
N TRP A 239 -24.35 11.63 -6.50
CA TRP A 239 -22.97 11.19 -6.50
C TRP A 239 -22.02 12.35 -6.22
N LYS A 240 -21.16 12.21 -5.21
CA LYS A 240 -20.20 13.28 -4.81
C LYS A 240 -18.88 12.66 -4.39
N PRO A 241 -17.72 13.30 -4.61
CA PRO A 241 -16.48 12.88 -4.00
C PRO A 241 -16.61 12.87 -2.47
N LEU A 242 -16.18 11.80 -1.82
CA LEU A 242 -16.09 11.76 -0.36
C LEU A 242 -14.90 12.58 0.17
N PHE A 243 -13.85 12.69 -0.63
CA PHE A 243 -12.62 13.36 -0.25
C PHE A 243 -12.14 14.31 -1.35
N ALA A 244 -11.49 15.42 -0.91
CA ALA A 244 -10.98 16.45 -1.80
C ALA A 244 -9.55 16.17 -2.30
N GLY A 245 -8.85 15.17 -1.73
CA GLY A 245 -7.46 14.86 -2.08
C GLY A 245 -7.28 14.34 -3.51
N PRO A 246 -6.06 14.45 -4.07
CA PRO A 246 -5.73 13.88 -5.37
C PRO A 246 -5.76 12.35 -5.30
N VAL A 247 -6.21 11.72 -6.39
CA VAL A 247 -6.35 10.26 -6.46
C VAL A 247 -5.47 9.66 -7.56
N TYR A 248 -5.12 8.37 -7.39
CA TYR A 248 -4.38 7.62 -8.40
C TYR A 248 -5.33 6.85 -9.34
N ASN A 249 -5.64 5.60 -9.05
CA ASN A 249 -6.51 4.74 -9.86
C ASN A 249 -7.78 4.31 -9.14
N GLU A 250 -7.86 4.58 -7.85
CA GLU A 250 -9.03 4.37 -7.00
C GLU A 250 -9.58 5.71 -6.54
N PHE A 251 -10.88 5.77 -6.26
CA PHE A 251 -11.53 6.96 -5.74
C PHE A 251 -12.82 6.61 -4.99
N ALA A 252 -13.06 7.30 -3.88
CA ALA A 252 -14.21 7.11 -3.03
C ALA A 252 -15.29 8.14 -3.32
N LEU A 253 -16.53 7.68 -3.56
CA LEU A 253 -17.70 8.52 -3.80
C LEU A 253 -18.80 8.23 -2.77
N ALA A 254 -19.45 9.26 -2.27
CA ALA A 254 -20.78 9.13 -1.72
C ALA A 254 -21.75 8.81 -2.87
N CYS A 255 -22.67 7.90 -2.64
CA CYS A 255 -23.70 7.51 -3.60
C CYS A 255 -25.03 7.27 -2.87
N PRO A 256 -26.18 7.32 -3.56
CA PRO A 256 -27.48 7.11 -2.95
C PRO A 256 -27.61 5.74 -2.25
N ASP A 257 -27.11 4.68 -2.87
CA ASP A 257 -27.15 3.31 -2.36
C ASP A 257 -26.06 2.48 -3.04
N ALA A 258 -25.01 2.12 -2.30
CA ALA A 258 -23.89 1.32 -2.79
C ALA A 258 -24.31 -0.11 -3.14
N GLY A 259 -25.27 -0.69 -2.40
CA GLY A 259 -25.78 -2.03 -2.66
C GLY A 259 -26.57 -2.09 -3.98
N ALA A 260 -27.47 -1.13 -4.21
CA ALA A 260 -28.22 -1.02 -5.45
C ALA A 260 -27.31 -0.74 -6.65
N ALA A 261 -26.30 0.13 -6.48
CA ALA A 261 -25.30 0.40 -7.51
C ALA A 261 -24.55 -0.89 -7.90
N ASN A 262 -24.05 -1.64 -6.91
CA ASN A 262 -23.35 -2.90 -7.14
C ASN A 262 -24.25 -3.96 -7.79
N ALA A 263 -25.51 -4.04 -7.40
CA ALA A 263 -26.48 -4.97 -8.02
C ALA A 263 -26.70 -4.66 -9.52
N ARG A 264 -26.85 -3.38 -9.88
CA ARG A 264 -26.98 -2.95 -11.29
C ARG A 264 -25.73 -3.29 -12.10
N LEU A 265 -24.55 -3.00 -11.57
CA LEU A 265 -23.29 -3.31 -12.23
C LEU A 265 -23.12 -4.82 -12.40
N GLY A 266 -23.39 -5.61 -11.36
CA GLY A 266 -23.31 -7.07 -11.40
C GLY A 266 -24.26 -7.69 -12.43
N ALA A 267 -25.50 -7.19 -12.54
CA ALA A 267 -26.46 -7.65 -13.54
C ALA A 267 -25.98 -7.37 -14.99
N ALA A 268 -25.16 -6.35 -15.19
CA ALA A 268 -24.55 -6.02 -16.47
C ALA A 268 -23.16 -6.66 -16.70
N GLY A 269 -22.71 -7.54 -15.81
CA GLY A 269 -21.43 -8.25 -15.92
C GLY A 269 -20.21 -7.45 -15.46
N TYR A 270 -20.39 -6.33 -14.75
CA TYR A 270 -19.29 -5.58 -14.13
C TYR A 270 -19.13 -5.96 -12.67
N VAL A 271 -17.89 -6.07 -12.23
CA VAL A 271 -17.56 -6.10 -10.79
C VAL A 271 -17.72 -4.69 -10.27
N GLY A 272 -18.63 -4.47 -9.31
CA GLY A 272 -18.89 -3.18 -8.72
C GLY A 272 -17.77 -2.71 -7.78
N GLY A 273 -18.04 -1.62 -7.06
CA GLY A 273 -17.10 -1.06 -6.10
C GLY A 273 -17.22 -1.67 -4.71
N TYR A 274 -16.23 -1.36 -3.87
CA TYR A 274 -16.27 -1.75 -2.47
C TYR A 274 -17.21 -0.84 -1.68
N ASP A 275 -18.17 -1.43 -0.98
CA ASP A 275 -19.05 -0.71 -0.05
C ASP A 275 -18.27 -0.29 1.20
N LEU A 276 -18.04 1.02 1.32
CA LEU A 276 -17.23 1.61 2.38
C LEU A 276 -17.89 1.49 3.76
N SER A 277 -19.21 1.32 3.85
CA SER A 277 -19.91 1.18 5.13
C SER A 277 -19.45 -0.03 5.95
N LYS A 278 -18.84 -1.02 5.31
CA LYS A 278 -18.32 -2.24 5.95
C LYS A 278 -17.16 -1.96 6.92
N ASP A 279 -16.27 -1.03 6.58
CA ASP A 279 -15.10 -0.70 7.39
C ASP A 279 -15.06 0.76 7.84
N TYR A 280 -15.89 1.63 7.26
CA TYR A 280 -15.97 3.07 7.52
C TYR A 280 -17.43 3.53 7.68
N PRO A 281 -18.16 2.99 8.67
CA PRO A 281 -19.58 3.37 8.89
C PRO A 281 -19.75 4.86 9.18
N GLU A 282 -18.71 5.53 9.70
CA GLU A 282 -18.70 6.97 9.95
C GLU A 282 -18.84 7.84 8.70
N LEU A 283 -18.58 7.29 7.49
CA LEU A 283 -18.76 8.00 6.24
C LEU A 283 -20.24 8.09 5.78
N GLY A 284 -21.16 7.42 6.51
CA GLY A 284 -22.59 7.46 6.20
C GLY A 284 -22.99 6.76 4.90
N GLY A 285 -22.13 5.94 4.35
CA GLY A 285 -22.29 5.24 3.08
C GLY A 285 -21.35 5.79 2.00
N GLY A 286 -21.08 4.95 1.02
CA GLY A 286 -20.21 5.29 -0.10
C GLY A 286 -19.62 4.07 -0.75
N ILE A 287 -19.02 4.29 -1.90
CA ILE A 287 -18.43 3.24 -2.73
C ILE A 287 -17.02 3.63 -3.15
N LEU A 288 -16.08 2.69 -3.03
CA LEU A 288 -14.74 2.80 -3.59
C LEU A 288 -14.71 2.13 -4.95
N LEU A 289 -14.33 2.86 -5.97
CA LEU A 289 -14.22 2.39 -7.35
C LEU A 289 -12.78 2.45 -7.83
N CYS A 290 -12.44 1.56 -8.76
CA CYS A 290 -11.12 1.50 -9.38
C CYS A 290 -11.25 1.53 -10.90
N ALA A 291 -10.38 2.30 -11.58
CA ALA A 291 -10.26 2.29 -13.01
C ALA A 291 -8.79 2.27 -13.44
N THR A 292 -8.41 1.23 -14.18
CA THR A 292 -7.03 1.02 -14.63
C THR A 292 -6.94 1.04 -16.17
N GLU A 293 -5.75 0.83 -16.69
CA GLU A 293 -5.49 0.68 -18.13
C GLU A 293 -6.35 -0.39 -18.80
N MET A 294 -6.84 -1.35 -18.03
CA MET A 294 -7.65 -2.46 -18.56
C MET A 294 -9.05 -2.05 -19.00
N LEU A 295 -9.61 -0.95 -18.44
CA LEU A 295 -10.92 -0.48 -18.82
C LEU A 295 -10.86 0.33 -20.11
N ARG A 296 -11.76 0.05 -21.05
CA ARG A 296 -11.97 0.90 -22.24
C ARG A 296 -12.85 2.09 -21.88
N LYS A 297 -12.83 3.13 -22.73
CA LYS A 297 -13.66 4.31 -22.53
C LYS A 297 -15.15 3.94 -22.57
N GLU A 298 -15.52 3.06 -23.50
CA GLU A 298 -16.90 2.57 -23.68
C GLU A 298 -17.41 1.84 -22.42
N ASP A 299 -16.56 1.06 -21.75
CA ASP A 299 -16.90 0.38 -20.51
C ASP A 299 -17.17 1.39 -19.38
N MET A 300 -16.34 2.43 -19.27
CA MET A 300 -16.52 3.50 -18.27
C MET A 300 -17.81 4.34 -18.54
N ASP A 301 -18.11 4.60 -19.80
CA ASP A 301 -19.35 5.29 -20.19
C ASP A 301 -20.58 4.42 -19.87
N CYS A 302 -20.51 3.11 -20.17
CA CYS A 302 -21.55 2.16 -19.82
C CYS A 302 -21.80 2.08 -18.31
N VAL A 303 -20.73 2.01 -17.50
CA VAL A 303 -20.82 2.04 -16.03
C VAL A 303 -21.55 3.30 -15.55
N ALA A 304 -21.21 4.47 -16.10
CA ALA A 304 -21.87 5.72 -15.73
C ALA A 304 -23.35 5.74 -16.15
N ASP A 305 -23.69 5.17 -17.30
CA ASP A 305 -25.07 5.09 -17.78
C ASP A 305 -25.93 4.13 -16.95
N LEU A 306 -25.37 3.01 -16.50
CA LEU A 306 -26.03 2.04 -15.60
C LEU A 306 -26.33 2.63 -14.22
N LEU A 307 -25.60 3.63 -13.78
CA LEU A 307 -25.71 4.24 -12.46
C LEU A 307 -26.54 5.55 -12.45
N LYS A 308 -27.11 5.94 -13.58
CA LYS A 308 -28.14 7.01 -13.65
C LYS A 308 -29.41 6.55 -12.91
#